data_1007cbe6613f17441ba219b4acdd6e1b
#
_entry.id   1007cbe6613f17441ba219b4acdd6e1b
#
_cell.length_a   1.000
_cell.length_b   1.000
_cell.length_c   1.000
_cell.angle_alpha   90.00
_cell.angle_beta   90.00
_cell.angle_gamma   90.00
#
_symmetry.space_group_name_H-M   'P 1'
#
loop_
_entity.id
_entity.type
_entity.pdbx_description
1 polymer ?
#
loop_
_entity_poly.entity_id
_entity_poly.type
_entity_poly.pdbx_seq_one_letter_code
_entity_poly.pdbx_strand_id
1 'polypeptide(L)'
;GIFRGFENIGTEYGMIMAILGGDDAGGGVHWAPQVVEDAADHGLILGENGKLYDQKKGQSLPDGIGPMPVMQSDELAKRPELTTMDVVPNHVARFWDMFALSDSRPVNVIGENGLLRDKPGFEVDFITRGSAVENLESHRFPSVLMPVRGHWRISWDGGSEVLAPGDTMSVPAELNHSITPAVTGEAALYQIKGNADPAGHTW
;
A
#
# COMPACT_ATOMS: atom_id res chain seq x y z
N GLY A 1 -5.50 15.89 -0.09
CA GLY A 1 -5.48 14.65 0.71
C GLY A 1 -6.83 14.36 1.35
N ILE A 2 -7.05 13.11 1.70
CA ILE A 2 -8.30 12.63 2.33
C ILE A 2 -7.92 11.99 3.64
N PHE A 3 -8.57 12.38 4.74
CA PHE A 3 -8.52 11.61 5.98
C PHE A 3 -9.29 10.31 5.80
N ARG A 4 -8.72 9.21 6.26
CA ARG A 4 -9.32 7.87 6.14
C ARG A 4 -9.05 7.07 7.40
N GLY A 5 -10.04 6.30 7.81
CA GLY A 5 -9.94 5.31 8.85
C GLY A 5 -10.37 3.95 8.32
N PHE A 6 -10.06 2.91 9.07
CA PHE A 6 -10.42 1.55 8.73
C PHE A 6 -11.05 0.87 9.96
N GLU A 7 -12.14 0.18 9.74
CA GLU A 7 -12.82 -0.60 10.76
C GLU A 7 -13.04 -2.01 10.24
N ASN A 8 -12.69 -3.02 11.02
CA ASN A 8 -13.03 -4.39 10.71
C ASN A 8 -14.46 -4.69 11.17
N ILE A 9 -15.38 -4.69 10.23
CA ILE A 9 -16.80 -5.01 10.49
C ILE A 9 -17.12 -6.50 10.38
N GLY A 10 -16.12 -7.34 10.08
CA GLY A 10 -16.26 -8.78 10.00
C GLY A 10 -15.98 -9.47 11.35
N THR A 11 -16.25 -10.77 11.39
CA THR A 11 -15.99 -11.63 12.55
C THR A 11 -14.59 -12.26 12.52
N GLU A 12 -13.93 -12.20 11.39
CA GLU A 12 -12.59 -12.77 11.15
C GLU A 12 -11.51 -11.67 11.18
N TYR A 13 -10.26 -12.07 11.21
CA TYR A 13 -9.15 -11.12 11.12
C TYR A 13 -9.16 -10.37 9.78
N GLY A 14 -9.09 -9.04 9.86
CA GLY A 14 -8.87 -8.19 8.70
C GLY A 14 -7.38 -7.89 8.52
N MET A 15 -6.92 -7.80 7.28
CA MET A 15 -5.57 -7.38 6.94
C MET A 15 -5.62 -6.09 6.12
N ILE A 16 -4.79 -5.13 6.49
CA ILE A 16 -4.59 -3.89 5.74
C ILE A 16 -3.13 -3.86 5.31
N MET A 17 -2.92 -3.70 4.01
CA MET A 17 -1.60 -3.41 3.45
C MET A 17 -1.54 -1.94 3.06
N ALA A 18 -0.56 -1.22 3.57
CA ALA A 18 -0.26 0.14 3.16
C ALA A 18 1.00 0.15 2.30
N ILE A 19 0.91 0.74 1.11
CA ILE A 19 2.05 0.99 0.23
C ILE A 19 2.33 2.48 0.29
N LEU A 20 3.51 2.83 0.78
CA LEU A 20 3.97 4.20 0.92
C LEU A 20 5.09 4.43 -0.10
N GLY A 21 4.90 5.43 -0.95
CA GLY A 21 5.98 5.91 -1.81
C GLY A 21 6.88 6.89 -1.06
N GLY A 22 8.17 6.91 -1.39
CA GLY A 22 9.16 7.81 -0.81
C GLY A 22 10.14 7.16 0.15
N ASP A 23 11.13 7.92 0.55
CA ASP A 23 12.23 7.48 1.43
C ASP A 23 11.86 7.54 2.91
N ASP A 24 10.78 8.25 3.23
CA ASP A 24 10.32 8.50 4.60
C ASP A 24 8.89 8.00 4.76
N ALA A 25 8.75 6.86 5.42
CA ALA A 25 7.46 6.24 5.71
C ALA A 25 6.55 7.09 6.64
N GLY A 26 7.09 8.09 7.33
CA GLY A 26 6.36 9.00 8.23
C GLY A 26 6.18 10.41 7.68
N GLY A 27 6.97 10.81 6.67
CA GLY A 27 6.92 12.15 6.09
C GLY A 27 5.64 12.41 5.32
N GLY A 28 5.06 13.57 5.51
CA GLY A 28 3.86 14.00 4.79
C GLY A 28 2.54 13.38 5.24
N VAL A 29 2.52 12.55 6.28
CA VAL A 29 1.26 12.05 6.86
C VAL A 29 0.71 13.11 7.81
N HIS A 30 -0.48 13.60 7.50
CA HIS A 30 -1.24 14.48 8.40
C HIS A 30 -2.33 13.66 9.09
N TRP A 31 -2.33 13.70 10.40
CA TRP A 31 -3.33 13.03 11.21
C TRP A 31 -4.53 13.97 11.43
N ALA A 32 -5.74 13.39 11.44
CA ALA A 32 -6.92 14.15 11.82
C ALA A 32 -6.78 14.64 13.28
N PRO A 33 -7.16 15.88 13.62
CA PRO A 33 -7.03 16.41 14.97
C PRO A 33 -7.59 15.49 16.04
N GLN A 34 -8.78 14.95 15.82
CA GLN A 34 -9.43 14.03 16.76
C GLN A 34 -8.56 12.78 17.06
N VAL A 35 -7.84 12.25 16.06
CA VAL A 35 -6.97 11.08 16.25
C VAL A 35 -5.79 11.40 17.17
N VAL A 36 -5.24 12.62 17.06
CA VAL A 36 -4.14 13.08 17.91
C VAL A 36 -4.63 13.32 19.34
N GLU A 37 -5.82 13.89 19.52
CA GLU A 37 -6.47 14.12 20.82
C GLU A 37 -6.79 12.77 21.48
N ASP A 38 -7.45 11.85 20.79
CA ASP A 38 -7.76 10.49 21.28
C ASP A 38 -6.50 9.72 21.69
N ALA A 39 -5.43 9.85 20.91
CA ALA A 39 -4.15 9.25 21.24
C ALA A 39 -3.58 9.83 22.55
N ALA A 40 -3.63 11.13 22.73
CA ALA A 40 -3.15 11.80 23.95
C ALA A 40 -3.95 11.36 25.19
N ASP A 41 -5.27 11.24 25.09
CA ASP A 41 -6.15 10.77 26.16
C ASP A 41 -5.80 9.31 26.58
N HIS A 42 -5.25 8.54 25.65
CA HIS A 42 -4.74 7.18 25.93
C HIS A 42 -3.28 7.15 26.37
N GLY A 43 -2.63 8.29 26.55
CA GLY A 43 -1.24 8.43 26.96
C GLY A 43 -0.24 8.14 25.81
N LEU A 44 -0.67 8.30 24.58
CA LEU A 44 0.17 8.19 23.40
C LEU A 44 0.49 9.58 22.85
N ILE A 45 1.77 9.89 22.67
CA ILE A 45 2.20 11.15 22.08
C ILE A 45 2.86 10.86 20.72
N LEU A 46 2.35 11.47 19.68
CA LEU A 46 2.98 11.50 18.39
C LEU A 46 3.98 12.65 18.34
N GLY A 47 5.26 12.34 18.10
CA GLY A 47 6.30 13.37 17.92
C GLY A 47 6.31 13.92 16.50
N GLU A 48 6.81 15.15 16.34
CA GLU A 48 7.01 15.78 15.02
C GLU A 48 7.94 14.98 14.10
N ASN A 49 8.73 14.06 14.67
CA ASN A 49 9.55 13.10 13.95
C ASN A 49 8.76 11.87 13.45
N GLY A 50 7.44 11.87 13.55
CA GLY A 50 6.56 10.78 13.11
C GLY A 50 6.54 9.55 14.03
N LYS A 51 7.27 9.55 15.15
CA LYS A 51 7.31 8.42 16.09
C LYS A 51 6.28 8.57 17.20
N LEU A 52 5.72 7.43 17.61
CA LEU A 52 4.76 7.33 18.71
C LEU A 52 5.49 7.00 20.02
N TYR A 53 5.17 7.71 21.09
CA TYR A 53 5.71 7.54 22.43
C TYR A 53 4.60 7.17 23.42
N ASP A 54 4.75 6.05 24.11
CA ASP A 54 3.77 5.53 25.07
C ASP A 54 4.16 5.94 26.49
N GLN A 55 3.48 6.93 27.04
CA GLN A 55 3.71 7.44 28.38
C GLN A 55 3.43 6.37 29.46
N LYS A 56 2.47 5.46 29.22
CA LYS A 56 2.17 4.37 30.14
C LYS A 56 3.31 3.35 30.24
N LYS A 57 4.19 3.33 29.24
CA LYS A 57 5.44 2.54 29.24
C LYS A 57 6.65 3.36 29.66
N GLY A 58 6.44 4.56 30.19
CA GLY A 58 7.52 5.44 30.63
C GLY A 58 8.30 6.09 29.48
N GLN A 59 7.76 6.08 28.25
CA GLN A 59 8.38 6.77 27.14
C GLN A 59 8.00 8.25 27.15
N SER A 60 8.91 9.10 26.71
CA SER A 60 8.74 10.54 26.57
C SER A 60 9.33 11.02 25.25
N LEU A 61 8.92 12.19 24.82
CA LEU A 61 9.56 12.84 23.68
C LEU A 61 11.05 13.07 24.00
N PRO A 62 11.95 12.79 23.07
CA PRO A 62 13.37 13.12 23.21
C PRO A 62 13.59 14.64 23.27
N ASP A 63 14.71 15.05 23.86
CA ASP A 63 15.10 16.44 23.88
C ASP A 63 15.17 17.04 22.45
N GLY A 64 14.52 18.16 22.26
CA GLY A 64 14.46 18.85 20.98
C GLY A 64 13.41 18.34 20.00
N ILE A 65 12.63 17.33 20.36
CA ILE A 65 11.49 16.86 19.57
C ILE A 65 10.19 17.33 20.22
N GLY A 66 9.43 18.14 19.50
CA GLY A 66 8.09 18.57 19.92
C GLY A 66 7.00 17.55 19.59
N PRO A 67 5.79 17.71 20.15
CA PRO A 67 4.62 16.96 19.71
C PRO A 67 4.27 17.34 18.28
N MET A 68 3.73 16.37 17.51
CA MET A 68 3.26 16.60 16.15
C MET A 68 2.25 17.75 16.12
N PRO A 69 2.45 18.77 15.27
CA PRO A 69 1.49 19.85 15.13
C PRO A 69 0.12 19.34 14.69
N VAL A 70 -0.92 19.77 15.38
CA VAL A 70 -2.31 19.44 15.02
C VAL A 70 -2.80 20.45 13.98
N MET A 71 -3.41 19.96 12.93
CA MET A 71 -3.98 20.81 11.88
C MET A 71 -5.06 21.74 12.47
N GLN A 72 -4.93 23.02 12.22
CA GLN A 72 -5.84 24.02 12.76
C GLN A 72 -7.17 24.08 11.96
N SER A 73 -8.20 24.62 12.57
CA SER A 73 -9.54 24.67 11.97
C SER A 73 -9.60 25.41 10.63
N ASP A 74 -8.77 26.44 10.45
CA ASP A 74 -8.69 27.19 9.20
C ASP A 74 -7.97 26.42 8.08
N GLU A 75 -7.05 25.54 8.44
CA GLU A 75 -6.41 24.61 7.49
C GLU A 75 -7.36 23.48 7.12
N LEU A 76 -8.13 22.95 8.08
CA LEU A 76 -9.18 21.97 7.83
C LEU A 76 -10.25 22.52 6.89
N ALA A 77 -10.69 23.78 7.12
CA ALA A 77 -11.70 24.43 6.29
C ALA A 77 -11.28 24.61 4.82
N LYS A 78 -9.98 24.56 4.53
CA LYS A 78 -9.44 24.59 3.15
C LYS A 78 -9.47 23.22 2.47
N ARG A 79 -9.73 22.14 3.20
CA ARG A 79 -9.82 20.80 2.64
C ARG A 79 -11.19 20.61 2.00
N PRO A 80 -11.24 20.03 0.79
CA PRO A 80 -12.52 19.75 0.15
C PRO A 80 -13.31 18.71 0.95
N GLU A 81 -14.59 18.95 1.12
CA GLU A 81 -15.51 17.90 1.54
C GLU A 81 -15.78 17.00 0.33
N LEU A 82 -15.31 15.76 0.40
CA LEU A 82 -15.46 14.78 -0.66
C LEU A 82 -16.60 13.83 -0.35
N THR A 83 -17.47 13.66 -1.32
CA THR A 83 -18.55 12.66 -1.26
C THR A 83 -18.05 11.30 -1.75
N THR A 84 -18.85 10.26 -1.53
CA THR A 84 -18.57 8.92 -2.10
C THR A 84 -18.41 8.97 -3.63
N MET A 85 -19.17 9.84 -4.29
CA MET A 85 -19.11 10.00 -5.76
C MET A 85 -17.80 10.64 -6.22
N ASP A 86 -17.17 11.45 -5.39
CA ASP A 86 -15.86 12.02 -5.69
C ASP A 86 -14.74 11.01 -5.43
N VAL A 87 -14.88 10.20 -4.40
CA VAL A 87 -13.84 9.27 -3.93
C VAL A 87 -13.81 7.97 -4.72
N VAL A 88 -14.96 7.29 -4.85
CA VAL A 88 -14.99 5.92 -5.38
C VAL A 88 -14.46 5.82 -6.81
N PRO A 89 -14.87 6.64 -7.78
CA PRO A 89 -14.36 6.53 -9.16
C PRO A 89 -12.86 6.77 -9.30
N ASN A 90 -12.30 7.62 -8.43
CA ASN A 90 -10.93 8.12 -8.59
C ASN A 90 -9.91 7.44 -7.66
N HIS A 91 -10.38 6.77 -6.60
CA HIS A 91 -9.50 6.29 -5.53
C HIS A 91 -9.78 4.85 -5.10
N VAL A 92 -10.76 4.18 -5.70
CA VAL A 92 -11.14 2.81 -5.33
C VAL A 92 -11.15 1.92 -6.56
N ALA A 93 -10.27 0.93 -6.60
CA ALA A 93 -10.33 -0.19 -7.53
C ALA A 93 -10.92 -1.40 -6.78
N ARG A 94 -11.97 -1.98 -7.33
CA ARG A 94 -12.65 -3.10 -6.69
C ARG A 94 -12.04 -4.43 -7.11
N PHE A 95 -11.86 -5.33 -6.14
CA PHE A 95 -11.21 -6.63 -6.34
C PHE A 95 -11.82 -7.41 -7.51
N TRP A 96 -13.13 -7.55 -7.55
CA TRP A 96 -13.78 -8.37 -8.58
C TRP A 96 -13.77 -7.71 -9.96
N ASP A 97 -13.74 -6.39 -10.03
CA ASP A 97 -13.57 -5.68 -11.31
C ASP A 97 -12.15 -5.91 -11.85
N MET A 98 -11.14 -5.77 -11.01
CA MET A 98 -9.75 -6.07 -11.38
C MET A 98 -9.59 -7.54 -11.77
N PHE A 99 -10.23 -8.46 -11.02
CA PHE A 99 -10.18 -9.89 -11.30
C PHE A 99 -10.75 -10.21 -12.69
N ALA A 100 -11.89 -9.62 -13.05
CA ALA A 100 -12.51 -9.79 -14.36
C ALA A 100 -11.67 -9.17 -15.49
N LEU A 101 -11.04 -8.03 -15.24
CA LEU A 101 -10.19 -7.35 -16.23
C LEU A 101 -8.85 -8.07 -16.46
N SER A 102 -8.38 -8.85 -15.50
CA SER A 102 -7.08 -9.53 -15.52
C SER A 102 -7.16 -10.97 -16.10
N ASP A 103 -8.07 -11.23 -17.04
CA ASP A 103 -8.29 -12.56 -17.60
C ASP A 103 -7.16 -13.03 -18.55
N SER A 104 -6.53 -12.13 -19.26
CA SER A 104 -5.51 -12.47 -20.26
C SER A 104 -4.22 -11.64 -20.18
N ARG A 105 -4.20 -10.63 -19.35
CA ARG A 105 -3.05 -9.76 -19.09
C ARG A 105 -3.15 -9.14 -17.71
N PRO A 106 -2.04 -8.80 -17.05
CA PRO A 106 -2.06 -8.02 -15.83
C PRO A 106 -2.84 -6.71 -15.98
N VAL A 107 -3.56 -6.32 -14.93
CA VAL A 107 -4.24 -5.02 -14.86
C VAL A 107 -3.32 -4.05 -14.16
N ASN A 108 -2.94 -2.97 -14.82
CA ASN A 108 -2.26 -1.86 -14.18
C ASN A 108 -3.27 -1.13 -13.27
N VAL A 109 -3.14 -1.30 -11.97
CA VAL A 109 -4.02 -0.70 -10.97
C VAL A 109 -3.59 0.72 -10.67
N ILE A 110 -2.30 0.90 -10.41
CA ILE A 110 -1.66 2.20 -10.14
C ILE A 110 -0.52 2.37 -11.13
N GLY A 111 -0.51 3.48 -11.85
CA GLY A 111 0.49 3.81 -12.85
C GLY A 111 -0.05 4.83 -13.83
N GLU A 112 0.77 5.22 -14.81
CA GLU A 112 0.41 6.22 -15.81
C GLU A 112 -0.89 5.88 -16.57
N ASN A 113 -1.05 4.59 -16.90
CA ASN A 113 -2.24 4.07 -17.59
C ASN A 113 -3.13 3.22 -16.66
N GLY A 114 -2.95 3.36 -15.35
CA GLY A 114 -3.64 2.60 -14.34
C GLY A 114 -5.11 2.98 -14.15
N LEU A 115 -5.84 2.12 -13.46
CA LEU A 115 -7.21 2.39 -13.01
C LEU A 115 -7.24 3.59 -12.05
N LEU A 116 -6.25 3.66 -11.17
CA LEU A 116 -6.03 4.75 -10.23
C LEU A 116 -4.81 5.55 -10.70
N ARG A 117 -5.08 6.73 -11.25
CA ARG A 117 -4.05 7.63 -11.78
C ARG A 117 -3.54 8.57 -10.69
N ASP A 118 -2.53 9.35 -11.02
CA ASP A 118 -1.97 10.40 -10.15
C ASP A 118 -1.49 9.89 -8.78
N LYS A 119 -0.89 8.69 -8.78
CA LYS A 119 -0.27 8.07 -7.62
C LYS A 119 1.21 7.82 -7.91
N PRO A 120 2.05 8.87 -7.81
CA PRO A 120 3.46 8.77 -8.14
C PRO A 120 4.23 7.91 -7.12
N GLY A 121 5.44 7.53 -7.49
CA GLY A 121 6.40 6.86 -6.62
C GLY A 121 6.47 5.33 -6.78
N PHE A 122 5.43 4.70 -7.33
CA PHE A 122 5.40 3.26 -7.59
C PHE A 122 4.30 2.90 -8.61
N GLU A 123 4.37 1.69 -9.12
CA GLU A 123 3.32 1.10 -9.95
C GLU A 123 2.78 -0.16 -9.27
N VAL A 124 1.51 -0.46 -9.51
CA VAL A 124 0.87 -1.68 -9.00
C VAL A 124 0.15 -2.38 -10.13
N ASP A 125 0.52 -3.63 -10.34
CA ASP A 125 -0.20 -4.53 -11.21
C ASP A 125 -0.96 -5.57 -10.40
N PHE A 126 -2.13 -5.93 -10.89
CA PHE A 126 -2.95 -7.03 -10.39
C PHE A 126 -2.90 -8.17 -11.40
N ILE A 127 -2.47 -9.33 -10.94
CA ILE A 127 -2.22 -10.52 -11.76
C ILE A 127 -3.15 -11.62 -11.29
N THR A 128 -3.87 -12.25 -12.22
CA THR A 128 -4.68 -13.45 -11.97
C THR A 128 -4.07 -14.66 -12.63
N ARG A 129 -4.67 -15.82 -12.44
CA ARG A 129 -4.27 -17.04 -13.14
C ARG A 129 -4.21 -16.85 -14.66
N GLY A 130 -5.21 -16.18 -15.25
CA GLY A 130 -5.30 -15.97 -16.69
C GLY A 130 -4.24 -15.05 -17.25
N SER A 131 -3.65 -14.20 -16.40
CA SER A 131 -2.61 -13.24 -16.75
C SER A 131 -1.26 -13.55 -16.10
N ALA A 132 -1.06 -14.79 -15.66
CA ALA A 132 0.19 -15.24 -15.05
C ALA A 132 1.40 -15.03 -15.97
N VAL A 133 2.54 -14.68 -15.38
CA VAL A 133 3.80 -14.43 -16.10
C VAL A 133 4.59 -15.75 -16.14
N GLU A 134 4.38 -16.53 -17.19
CA GLU A 134 5.01 -17.85 -17.35
C GLU A 134 6.47 -17.75 -17.80
N ASN A 135 6.80 -16.76 -18.62
CA ASN A 135 8.16 -16.52 -19.06
C ASN A 135 8.95 -15.73 -18.03
N LEU A 136 10.25 -15.95 -17.99
CA LEU A 136 11.13 -15.16 -17.14
C LEU A 136 11.15 -13.70 -17.61
N GLU A 137 10.77 -12.82 -16.72
CA GLU A 137 10.81 -11.37 -16.92
C GLU A 137 11.62 -10.71 -15.81
N SER A 138 12.25 -9.58 -16.10
CA SER A 138 12.91 -8.75 -15.12
C SER A 138 12.40 -7.32 -15.17
N HIS A 139 12.50 -6.63 -14.06
CA HIS A 139 12.16 -5.22 -13.97
C HIS A 139 13.38 -4.40 -13.58
N ARG A 140 13.49 -3.21 -14.15
CA ARG A 140 14.58 -2.27 -13.87
C ARG A 140 14.66 -1.88 -12.40
N PHE A 141 13.54 -1.88 -11.70
CA PHE A 141 13.42 -1.52 -10.28
C PHE A 141 12.98 -2.73 -9.47
N PRO A 142 13.29 -2.75 -8.16
CA PRO A 142 12.81 -3.83 -7.30
C PRO A 142 11.29 -3.84 -7.23
N SER A 143 10.73 -5.01 -6.95
CA SER A 143 9.29 -5.17 -6.76
C SER A 143 8.99 -5.99 -5.51
N VAL A 144 7.72 -5.90 -5.07
CA VAL A 144 7.17 -6.74 -4.02
C VAL A 144 5.98 -7.49 -4.59
N LEU A 145 5.97 -8.80 -4.38
CA LEU A 145 4.87 -9.69 -4.73
C LEU A 145 4.07 -10.03 -3.49
N MET A 146 2.74 -9.93 -3.59
CA MET A 146 1.82 -10.23 -2.49
C MET A 146 0.60 -10.98 -3.00
N PRO A 147 0.52 -12.31 -2.82
CA PRO A 147 -0.69 -13.07 -3.06
C PRO A 147 -1.85 -12.61 -2.16
N VAL A 148 -3.03 -12.47 -2.75
CA VAL A 148 -4.28 -12.19 -2.03
C VAL A 148 -5.31 -13.31 -2.19
N ARG A 149 -5.07 -14.20 -3.17
CA ARG A 149 -5.89 -15.40 -3.40
C ARG A 149 -5.07 -16.51 -4.05
N GLY A 150 -5.29 -17.75 -3.61
CA GLY A 150 -4.56 -18.90 -4.10
C GLY A 150 -3.09 -18.89 -3.71
N HIS A 151 -2.35 -19.89 -4.16
CA HIS A 151 -0.91 -20.00 -3.93
C HIS A 151 -0.17 -19.71 -5.22
N TRP A 152 0.98 -19.04 -5.12
CA TRP A 152 1.77 -18.62 -6.26
C TRP A 152 3.19 -19.13 -6.17
N ARG A 153 3.69 -19.69 -7.26
CA ARG A 153 5.08 -20.06 -7.40
C ARG A 153 5.84 -18.95 -8.09
N ILE A 154 6.86 -18.47 -7.45
CA ILE A 154 7.82 -17.55 -8.01
C ILE A 154 9.08 -18.34 -8.29
N SER A 155 9.52 -18.37 -9.55
CA SER A 155 10.71 -19.12 -9.96
C SER A 155 11.74 -18.17 -10.58
N TRP A 156 13.01 -18.39 -10.27
CA TRP A 156 14.15 -17.64 -10.80
C TRP A 156 15.30 -18.60 -11.08
N ASP A 157 16.37 -18.11 -11.70
CA ASP A 157 17.55 -18.95 -11.90
C ASP A 157 18.13 -19.38 -10.55
N GLY A 158 18.19 -20.66 -10.34
CA GLY A 158 18.69 -21.29 -9.11
C GLY A 158 17.66 -21.60 -8.04
N GLY A 159 16.35 -21.27 -8.23
CA GLY A 159 15.35 -21.62 -7.21
C GLY A 159 13.91 -21.25 -7.51
N SER A 160 13.05 -21.63 -6.58
CA SER A 160 11.65 -21.19 -6.57
C SER A 160 11.09 -21.19 -5.14
N GLU A 161 10.08 -20.37 -4.91
CA GLU A 161 9.33 -20.31 -3.65
C GLU A 161 7.84 -20.33 -3.94
N VAL A 162 7.05 -20.82 -2.98
CA VAL A 162 5.59 -20.80 -3.05
C VAL A 162 5.04 -19.90 -1.96
N LEU A 163 4.33 -18.88 -2.38
CA LEU A 163 3.70 -17.89 -1.50
C LEU A 163 2.22 -18.21 -1.31
N ALA A 164 1.75 -18.14 -0.08
CA ALA A 164 0.34 -18.20 0.31
C ALA A 164 -0.27 -16.79 0.38
N PRO A 165 -1.61 -16.66 0.43
CA PRO A 165 -2.25 -15.36 0.64
C PRO A 165 -1.77 -14.67 1.92
N GLY A 166 -1.30 -13.43 1.79
CA GLY A 166 -0.73 -12.64 2.88
C GLY A 166 0.79 -12.71 3.01
N ASP A 167 1.43 -13.69 2.38
CA ASP A 167 2.89 -13.68 2.27
C ASP A 167 3.37 -12.53 1.38
N THR A 168 4.59 -12.08 1.60
CA THR A 168 5.23 -11.07 0.77
C THR A 168 6.63 -11.51 0.38
N MET A 169 7.01 -11.24 -0.87
CA MET A 169 8.35 -11.51 -1.39
C MET A 169 8.91 -10.26 -2.07
N SER A 170 10.07 -9.82 -1.64
CA SER A 170 10.84 -8.81 -2.36
C SER A 170 11.62 -9.44 -3.49
N VAL A 171 11.48 -8.89 -4.69
CA VAL A 171 12.21 -9.29 -5.89
C VAL A 171 13.20 -8.18 -6.22
N PRO A 172 14.51 -8.46 -6.22
CA PRO A 172 15.52 -7.47 -6.60
C PRO A 172 15.34 -6.97 -8.04
N ALA A 173 15.85 -5.77 -8.29
CA ALA A 173 15.96 -5.25 -9.65
C ALA A 173 16.75 -6.21 -10.54
N GLU A 174 16.39 -6.28 -11.81
CA GLU A 174 17.05 -7.09 -12.86
C GLU A 174 17.03 -8.61 -12.61
N LEU A 175 16.38 -9.12 -11.56
CA LEU A 175 16.22 -10.56 -11.36
C LEU A 175 15.17 -11.10 -12.31
N ASN A 176 15.61 -11.99 -13.23
CA ASN A 176 14.69 -12.74 -14.08
C ASN A 176 13.87 -13.72 -13.25
N HIS A 177 12.55 -13.60 -13.30
CA HIS A 177 11.64 -14.46 -12.56
C HIS A 177 10.33 -14.69 -13.32
N SER A 178 9.63 -15.76 -12.98
CA SER A 178 8.27 -16.04 -13.44
C SER A 178 7.31 -16.08 -12.25
N ILE A 179 6.05 -15.79 -12.52
CA ILE A 179 4.97 -15.70 -11.53
C ILE A 179 3.83 -16.59 -12.00
N THR A 180 3.69 -17.78 -11.40
CA THR A 180 2.71 -18.79 -11.85
C THR A 180 1.86 -19.30 -10.68
N PRO A 181 0.58 -19.63 -10.90
CA PRO A 181 -0.24 -20.26 -9.87
C PRO A 181 0.31 -21.65 -9.52
N ALA A 182 0.51 -21.90 -8.22
CA ALA A 182 1.06 -23.16 -7.72
C ALA A 182 0.02 -24.26 -7.57
N VAL A 183 -1.26 -23.92 -7.46
CA VAL A 183 -2.38 -24.85 -7.25
C VAL A 183 -3.54 -24.50 -8.19
N THR A 184 -4.47 -25.42 -8.36
CA THR A 184 -5.71 -25.20 -9.15
C THR A 184 -6.65 -24.21 -8.44
N GLY A 185 -7.63 -23.68 -9.16
CA GLY A 185 -8.61 -22.71 -8.65
C GLY A 185 -8.23 -21.27 -8.95
N GLU A 186 -8.99 -20.35 -8.36
CA GLU A 186 -8.74 -18.92 -8.53
C GLU A 186 -7.46 -18.50 -7.83
N ALA A 187 -6.72 -17.62 -8.48
CA ALA A 187 -5.50 -17.04 -7.94
C ALA A 187 -5.38 -15.57 -8.34
N ALA A 188 -4.94 -14.76 -7.40
CA ALA A 188 -4.68 -13.34 -7.61
C ALA A 188 -3.53 -12.87 -6.71
N LEU A 189 -2.69 -11.99 -7.24
CA LEU A 189 -1.64 -11.31 -6.47
C LEU A 189 -1.48 -9.86 -6.94
N TYR A 190 -0.91 -9.04 -6.07
CA TYR A 190 -0.39 -7.74 -6.42
C TYR A 190 1.12 -7.81 -6.65
N GLN A 191 1.58 -7.17 -7.72
CA GLN A 191 2.97 -6.83 -7.93
C GLN A 191 3.13 -5.32 -7.79
N ILE A 192 3.87 -4.90 -6.78
CA ILE A 192 4.20 -3.50 -6.51
C ILE A 192 5.60 -3.27 -7.03
N LYS A 193 5.76 -2.38 -7.99
CA LYS A 193 7.04 -2.06 -8.62
C LYS A 193 7.49 -0.66 -8.21
N GLY A 194 8.73 -0.52 -7.81
CA GLY A 194 9.37 0.79 -7.69
C GLY A 194 9.47 1.49 -9.04
N ASN A 195 9.75 2.78 -9.03
CA ASN A 195 10.05 3.54 -10.23
C ASN A 195 11.30 4.42 -10.04
N ALA A 196 11.65 5.23 -11.06
CA ALA A 196 12.84 6.07 -11.04
C ALA A 196 12.78 7.22 -10.02
N ASP A 197 11.59 7.57 -9.58
CA ASP A 197 11.34 8.62 -8.61
C ASP A 197 10.39 8.10 -7.50
N PRO A 198 10.92 7.29 -6.56
CA PRO A 198 10.11 6.75 -5.47
C PRO A 198 9.60 7.85 -4.53
N ALA A 199 10.31 8.97 -4.45
CA ALA A 199 9.90 10.15 -3.69
C ALA A 199 8.97 11.08 -4.46
N GLY A 200 8.75 10.78 -5.70
CA GLY A 200 7.95 11.56 -6.62
C GLY A 200 6.53 11.79 -6.20
N HIS A 201 6.35 12.66 -5.61
CA HIS A 201 5.66 13.19 -4.60
C HIS A 201 4.65 13.98 -5.02
N THR A 202 4.46 14.60 -4.38
CA THR A 202 3.70 15.69 -3.89
C THR A 202 2.23 15.46 -3.91
N TRP A 203 1.82 15.31 -2.74
CA TRP A 203 0.44 15.50 -2.30
C TRP A 203 0.03 16.98 -2.37
#